data_382abebf731a162915bf799a4b376416
#
_entry.id   382abebf731a162915bf799a4b376416
#
_cell.length_a   1.000
_cell.length_b   1.000
_cell.length_c   1.000
_cell.angle_alpha   90.00
_cell.angle_beta   90.00
_cell.angle_gamma   90.00
#
_symmetry.space_group_name_H-M   'P 1'
#
loop_
_entity.id
_entity.type
_entity.pdbx_description
1 polymer ?
#
loop_
_entity_poly.entity_id
_entity_poly.type
_entity_poly.pdbx_seq_one_letter_code
_entity_poly.pdbx_strand_id
1 'polypeptide(L)'
;MHHDLKLFTKYFQSVVDGKIRSQVRYNDRNYHIGDTITLHEGQPGLRGFEYTGRTISARISYIDDFGLNAGYVNLSITDIGLLIIDKD
;
A
#
# COMPACT_ATOMS: atom_id res chain seq x y z
N MET A 1 4.64 -7.17 -12.26
CA MET A 1 4.50 -8.04 -11.06
C MET A 1 3.47 -7.43 -10.13
N HIS A 2 2.84 -8.23 -9.30
CA HIS A 2 1.85 -7.76 -8.34
C HIS A 2 2.32 -7.97 -6.91
N HIS A 3 2.05 -7.00 -6.03
CA HIS A 3 2.44 -7.08 -4.62
C HIS A 3 1.23 -6.84 -3.72
N ASP A 4 1.11 -7.65 -2.67
CA ASP A 4 0.11 -7.46 -1.63
C ASP A 4 0.78 -6.87 -0.40
N LEU A 5 0.29 -5.71 0.03
CA LEU A 5 0.90 -4.94 1.13
C LEU A 5 -0.15 -4.61 2.17
N LYS A 6 0.31 -4.42 3.40
CA LYS A 6 -0.56 -3.99 4.52
C LYS A 6 -0.64 -2.47 4.55
N LEU A 7 -1.80 -1.95 4.93
CA LEU A 7 -1.99 -0.52 5.14
C LEU A 7 -2.78 -0.32 6.42
N PHE A 8 -2.22 0.47 7.35
CA PHE A 8 -2.92 0.75 8.60
C PHE A 8 -4.21 1.51 8.35
N THR A 9 -5.24 1.16 9.12
CA THR A 9 -6.56 1.78 9.03
C THR A 9 -6.49 3.30 9.10
N LYS A 10 -5.62 3.85 9.93
CA LYS A 10 -5.52 5.32 10.10
C LYS A 10 -5.10 6.05 8.82
N TYR A 11 -4.48 5.36 7.87
CA TYR A 11 -4.05 5.98 6.60
C TYR A 11 -4.99 5.66 5.44
N PHE A 12 -5.87 4.70 5.62
CA PHE A 12 -6.65 4.12 4.52
C PHE A 12 -7.47 5.16 3.78
N GLN A 13 -8.26 5.94 4.52
CA GLN A 13 -9.14 6.93 3.91
C GLN A 13 -8.34 8.02 3.18
N SER A 14 -7.20 8.42 3.73
CA SER A 14 -6.34 9.42 3.09
C SER A 14 -5.77 8.94 1.76
N VAL A 15 -5.50 7.63 1.65
CA VAL A 15 -5.09 7.06 0.36
C VAL A 15 -6.27 7.03 -0.61
N VAL A 16 -7.44 6.61 -0.15
CA VAL A 16 -8.66 6.61 -0.99
C VAL A 16 -8.94 8.00 -1.54
N ASP A 17 -8.80 9.02 -0.68
CA ASP A 17 -9.08 10.41 -1.06
C ASP A 17 -7.98 11.04 -1.92
N GLY A 18 -6.90 10.33 -2.18
CA GLY A 18 -5.78 10.84 -2.94
C GLY A 18 -4.90 11.84 -2.18
N LYS A 19 -5.06 11.97 -0.88
CA LYS A 19 -4.22 12.84 -0.05
C LYS A 19 -2.84 12.24 0.19
N ILE A 20 -2.76 10.92 0.31
CA ILE A 20 -1.51 10.18 0.39
C ILE A 20 -1.34 9.46 -0.94
N ARG A 21 -0.26 9.79 -1.67
CA ARG A 21 0.03 9.22 -2.98
C ARG A 21 1.39 8.53 -3.03
N SER A 22 1.93 8.20 -1.87
CA SER A 22 3.20 7.48 -1.79
C SER A 22 3.23 6.61 -0.55
N GLN A 23 4.08 5.58 -0.61
CA GLN A 23 4.27 4.62 0.47
C GLN A 23 5.76 4.38 0.64
N VAL A 24 6.27 4.58 1.86
CA VAL A 24 7.64 4.20 2.18
C VAL A 24 7.62 2.73 2.59
N ARG A 25 8.46 1.92 1.94
CA ARG A 25 8.53 0.48 2.18
C ARG A 25 9.98 0.01 2.20
N TYR A 26 10.26 -1.01 2.99
CA TYR A 26 11.51 -1.74 2.86
C TYR A 26 11.45 -2.52 1.54
N ASN A 27 12.51 -2.40 0.72
CA ASN A 27 12.52 -3.00 -0.62
C ASN A 27 12.87 -4.48 -0.56
N ASP A 28 11.98 -5.27 0.05
CA ASP A 28 12.13 -6.72 0.16
C ASP A 28 11.34 -7.49 -0.88
N ARG A 29 10.67 -6.79 -1.80
CA ARG A 29 9.80 -7.40 -2.81
C ARG A 29 10.22 -7.07 -4.23
N ASN A 30 11.40 -6.49 -4.40
CA ASN A 30 11.93 -6.16 -5.72
C ASN A 30 10.94 -5.34 -6.55
N TYR A 31 10.51 -4.19 -6.00
CA TYR A 31 9.53 -3.33 -6.65
C TYR A 31 10.06 -2.74 -7.95
N HIS A 32 9.19 -2.64 -8.95
CA HIS A 32 9.49 -2.01 -10.24
C HIS A 32 8.39 -1.04 -10.63
N ILE A 33 8.76 0.02 -11.34
CA ILE A 33 7.78 0.95 -11.91
C ILE A 33 6.86 0.17 -12.85
N GLY A 34 5.56 0.38 -12.72
CA GLY A 34 4.54 -0.33 -13.49
C GLY A 34 3.95 -1.52 -12.76
N ASP A 35 4.56 -1.97 -11.66
CA ASP A 35 3.99 -3.04 -10.85
C ASP A 35 2.65 -2.60 -10.26
N THR A 36 1.73 -3.55 -10.12
CA THR A 36 0.47 -3.31 -9.42
C THR A 36 0.60 -3.70 -7.95
N ILE A 37 -0.19 -3.04 -7.10
CA ILE A 37 -0.22 -3.36 -5.68
C ILE A 37 -1.67 -3.42 -5.21
N THR A 38 -1.90 -4.24 -4.18
CA THR A 38 -3.13 -4.24 -3.40
C THR A 38 -2.77 -3.89 -1.97
N LEU A 39 -3.36 -2.81 -1.45
CA LEU A 39 -3.16 -2.39 -0.07
C LEU A 39 -4.32 -2.95 0.75
N HIS A 40 -3.99 -3.83 1.68
CA HIS A 40 -4.97 -4.49 2.55
C HIS A 40 -5.08 -3.75 3.87
N GLU A 41 -6.25 -3.15 4.11
CA GLU A 41 -6.50 -2.40 5.33
C GLU A 41 -6.53 -3.30 6.55
N GLY A 42 -5.91 -2.84 7.62
CA GLY A 42 -5.96 -3.53 8.90
C GLY A 42 -5.18 -2.81 9.97
N GLN A 43 -5.04 -3.47 11.09
CA GLN A 43 -4.27 -2.94 12.22
C GLN A 43 -3.79 -4.09 13.09
N PRO A 44 -2.74 -3.86 13.90
CA PRO A 44 -2.29 -4.89 14.83
C PRO A 44 -3.39 -5.26 15.82
N GLY A 45 -3.57 -6.54 16.04
CA GLY A 45 -4.52 -7.09 17.00
C GLY A 45 -3.86 -8.13 17.87
N LEU A 46 -4.66 -8.84 18.67
CA LEU A 46 -4.16 -9.82 19.64
C LEU A 46 -3.45 -11.00 18.96
N ARG A 47 -3.83 -11.35 17.74
CA ARG A 47 -3.29 -12.50 17.02
C ARG A 47 -2.53 -12.12 15.76
N GLY A 48 -2.01 -10.90 15.70
CA GLY A 48 -1.30 -10.39 14.55
C GLY A 48 -2.11 -9.31 13.85
N PHE A 49 -1.84 -9.11 12.57
CA PHE A 49 -2.49 -8.07 11.79
C PHE A 49 -3.93 -8.48 11.46
N GLU A 50 -4.89 -7.66 11.86
CA GLU A 50 -6.32 -7.94 11.66
C GLU A 50 -6.84 -7.13 10.49
N TYR A 51 -7.28 -7.82 9.44
CA TYR A 51 -7.75 -7.22 8.20
C TYR A 51 -9.24 -6.88 8.29
N THR A 52 -9.62 -5.73 7.68
CA THR A 52 -11.03 -5.31 7.64
C THR A 52 -11.78 -5.89 6.44
N GLY A 53 -11.06 -6.37 5.44
CA GLY A 53 -11.64 -6.82 4.18
C GLY A 53 -11.69 -5.71 3.12
N ARG A 54 -11.36 -4.45 3.47
CA ARG A 54 -11.26 -3.39 2.47
C ARG A 54 -9.86 -3.37 1.88
N THR A 55 -9.79 -3.14 0.57
CA THR A 55 -8.51 -3.06 -0.15
C THR A 55 -8.50 -1.88 -1.09
N ILE A 56 -7.29 -1.44 -1.42
CA ILE A 56 -7.05 -0.44 -2.44
C ILE A 56 -6.14 -1.06 -3.48
N SER A 57 -6.53 -0.97 -4.75
CA SER A 57 -5.63 -1.31 -5.85
C SER A 57 -4.91 -0.06 -6.33
N ALA A 58 -3.68 -0.20 -6.75
CA ALA A 58 -2.89 0.90 -7.27
C ALA A 58 -1.78 0.37 -8.17
N ARG A 59 -1.07 1.30 -8.83
CA ARG A 59 0.07 0.99 -9.67
C ARG A 59 1.25 1.86 -9.22
N ILE A 60 2.45 1.28 -9.21
CA ILE A 60 3.67 2.03 -8.89
C ILE A 60 4.03 2.88 -10.11
N SER A 61 4.02 4.20 -9.93
CA SER A 61 4.35 5.15 -10.99
C SER A 61 5.80 5.60 -10.93
N TYR A 62 6.41 5.58 -9.75
CA TYR A 62 7.81 5.97 -9.58
C TYR A 62 8.37 5.36 -8.30
N ILE A 63 9.69 5.17 -8.25
CA ILE A 63 10.40 4.65 -7.08
C ILE A 63 11.58 5.57 -6.81
N ASP A 64 11.73 6.01 -5.56
CA ASP A 64 12.79 6.92 -5.15
C ASP A 64 13.28 6.51 -3.76
N ASP A 65 14.55 6.75 -3.49
CA ASP A 65 15.15 6.46 -2.17
C ASP A 65 15.82 7.68 -1.54
N PHE A 66 15.67 8.85 -2.12
CA PHE A 66 16.31 10.08 -1.63
C PHE A 66 15.87 10.39 -0.20
N GLY A 67 16.85 10.55 0.68
CA GLY A 67 16.61 10.90 2.07
C GLY A 67 16.15 9.76 2.95
N LEU A 68 16.08 8.53 2.42
CA LEU A 68 15.64 7.37 3.17
C LEU A 68 16.81 6.54 3.68
N ASN A 69 16.58 5.75 4.72
CA ASN A 69 17.55 4.80 5.21
C ASN A 69 17.83 3.72 4.16
N ALA A 70 19.02 3.13 4.23
CA ALA A 70 19.42 2.08 3.28
C ALA A 70 18.39 0.96 3.26
N GLY A 71 18.02 0.52 2.04
CA GLY A 71 17.07 -0.54 1.83
C GLY A 71 15.62 -0.09 1.77
N TYR A 72 15.32 1.17 2.11
CA TYR A 72 13.95 1.69 2.01
C TYR A 72 13.75 2.45 0.70
N VAL A 73 12.54 2.40 0.19
CA VAL A 73 12.13 3.11 -1.01
C VAL A 73 10.80 3.80 -0.78
N ASN A 74 10.59 4.89 -1.51
CA ASN A 74 9.30 5.55 -1.56
C ASN A 74 8.62 5.19 -2.88
N LEU A 75 7.46 4.55 -2.78
CA LEU A 75 6.68 4.13 -3.93
C LEU A 75 5.61 5.18 -4.19
N SER A 76 5.74 5.91 -5.29
CA SER A 76 4.66 6.78 -5.76
C SER A 76 3.60 5.90 -6.41
N ILE A 77 2.33 6.15 -6.10
CA ILE A 77 1.22 5.32 -6.57
C ILE A 77 0.23 6.14 -7.39
N THR A 78 -0.38 5.48 -8.35
CA THR A 78 -1.40 6.05 -9.24
C THR A 78 -2.49 5.00 -9.48
N ASP A 79 -3.53 5.37 -10.22
CA ASP A 79 -4.64 4.47 -10.56
C ASP A 79 -5.28 3.87 -9.30
N ILE A 80 -5.49 4.70 -8.29
CA ILE A 80 -6.00 4.27 -6.99
C ILE A 80 -7.48 3.90 -7.13
N GLY A 81 -7.81 2.66 -6.72
CA GLY A 81 -9.18 2.17 -6.72
C GLY A 81 -9.53 1.50 -5.41
N LEU A 82 -10.68 1.86 -4.84
CA LEU A 82 -11.19 1.22 -3.63
C LEU A 82 -11.97 -0.03 -3.98
N LEU A 83 -11.67 -1.13 -3.30
CA LEU A 83 -12.44 -2.36 -3.40
C LEU A 83 -12.91 -2.76 -2.01
N ILE A 84 -14.22 -2.91 -1.86
CA ILE A 84 -14.83 -3.40 -0.62
C ILE A 84 -15.31 -4.81 -0.89
N ILE A 85 -14.82 -5.76 -0.10
CA ILE A 85 -15.27 -7.14 -0.19
C ILE A 85 -16.50 -7.29 0.68
N ASP A 86 -17.64 -7.55 0.05
CA ASP A 86 -18.87 -7.84 0.73
C ASP A 86 -18.85 -9.30 1.18
N LYS A 87 -19.09 -9.53 2.46
CA LYS A 87 -19.00 -10.87 3.04
C LYS A 87 -20.35 -11.54 3.26
N ASP A 88 -21.37 -11.06 2.67
CA ASP A 88 -22.69 -11.67 2.84
C ASP A 88 -22.77 -13.07 2.27
#